data_f67905bbd568b365e2eeaffa60edfa49
#
_entry.id   f67905bbd568b365e2eeaffa60edfa49
#
_cell.length_a   1.000
_cell.length_b   1.000
_cell.length_c   1.000
_cell.angle_alpha   90.00
_cell.angle_beta   90.00
_cell.angle_gamma   90.00
#
_symmetry.space_group_name_H-M   'P 1'
#
loop_
_entity.id
_entity.type
_entity.pdbx_description
1 polymer ?
#
loop_
_entity_poly.entity_id
_entity_poly.type
_entity_poly.pdbx_seq_one_letter_code
_entity_poly.pdbx_strand_id
1 'polypeptide(L)'
;MTQKTAKILVMDDEDAIRTITCLLLEKMGYTSMATPDGETAVEEYRKALVAGSPYDAVIMDMTVPCGMGATEAIKKLKEIDPNVCAIVTSGFASEVNHEELHKQGFSGVLKKPYLSENLRDVLNSLLLF
;
A
#
# COMPACT_ATOMS: atom_id res chain seq x y z
N MET A 1 -15.97 -23.25 5.89
CA MET A 1 -15.26 -22.12 6.48
C MET A 1 -14.76 -21.19 5.39
N THR A 2 -15.21 -19.97 5.43
CA THR A 2 -14.80 -18.98 4.43
C THR A 2 -13.51 -18.32 4.87
N GLN A 3 -12.51 -18.36 4.02
CA GLN A 3 -11.29 -17.59 4.25
C GLN A 3 -11.59 -16.14 3.93
N LYS A 4 -11.18 -15.26 4.81
CA LYS A 4 -11.27 -13.84 4.56
C LYS A 4 -10.26 -13.47 3.48
N THR A 5 -10.73 -12.88 2.39
CA THR A 5 -9.88 -12.37 1.34
C THR A 5 -9.46 -10.96 1.69
N ALA A 6 -8.16 -10.73 1.76
CA ALA A 6 -7.65 -9.40 2.04
C ALA A 6 -7.85 -8.48 0.85
N LYS A 7 -8.15 -7.22 1.14
CA LYS A 7 -8.30 -6.14 0.16
C LYS A 7 -7.11 -5.21 0.25
N ILE A 8 -6.39 -5.06 -0.85
CA ILE A 8 -5.17 -4.28 -0.88
C ILE A 8 -5.34 -3.09 -1.84
N LEU A 9 -5.03 -1.91 -1.37
CA LEU A 9 -5.04 -0.70 -2.19
C LEU A 9 -3.60 -0.42 -2.64
N VAL A 10 -3.40 -0.19 -3.93
CA VAL A 10 -2.07 0.05 -4.50
C VAL A 10 -2.02 1.46 -5.06
N MET A 11 -0.97 2.21 -4.72
CA MET A 11 -0.74 3.55 -5.26
C MET A 11 0.65 3.60 -5.88
N ASP A 12 0.71 3.88 -7.18
CA ASP A 12 1.95 4.05 -7.92
C ASP A 12 1.62 4.82 -9.20
N ASP A 13 2.48 5.74 -9.59
CA ASP A 13 2.25 6.55 -10.78
C ASP A 13 2.57 5.83 -12.08
N GLU A 14 3.29 4.70 -12.01
CA GLU A 14 3.63 3.91 -13.20
C GLU A 14 2.59 2.83 -13.48
N ASP A 15 1.98 2.89 -14.67
CA ASP A 15 0.97 1.91 -15.10
C ASP A 15 1.49 0.48 -15.01
N ALA A 16 2.71 0.25 -15.48
CA ALA A 16 3.29 -1.08 -15.50
C ALA A 16 3.42 -1.66 -14.09
N ILE A 17 3.86 -0.84 -13.14
CA ILE A 17 4.01 -1.28 -11.76
C ILE A 17 2.65 -1.58 -11.14
N ARG A 18 1.65 -0.73 -11.37
CA ARG A 18 0.29 -0.99 -10.88
C ARG A 18 -0.23 -2.31 -11.39
N THR A 19 -0.10 -2.54 -12.70
CA THR A 19 -0.58 -3.76 -13.33
C THR A 19 0.11 -5.00 -12.76
N ILE A 20 1.43 -4.98 -12.67
CA ILE A 20 2.20 -6.12 -12.16
C ILE A 20 1.85 -6.40 -10.70
N THR A 21 1.79 -5.35 -9.88
CA THR A 21 1.52 -5.51 -8.46
C THR A 21 0.13 -6.12 -8.23
N CYS A 22 -0.86 -5.62 -8.96
CA CYS A 22 -2.22 -6.16 -8.83
C CYS A 22 -2.31 -7.61 -9.30
N LEU A 23 -1.60 -7.97 -10.37
CA LEU A 23 -1.57 -9.35 -10.84
C LEU A 23 -0.93 -10.27 -9.80
N LEU A 24 0.15 -9.83 -9.16
CA LEU A 24 0.81 -10.61 -8.12
C LEU A 24 -0.12 -10.80 -6.91
N LEU A 25 -0.81 -9.74 -6.51
CA LEU A 25 -1.75 -9.81 -5.40
C LEU A 25 -2.90 -10.76 -5.69
N GLU A 26 -3.47 -10.69 -6.89
CA GLU A 26 -4.54 -11.59 -7.30
C GLU A 26 -4.11 -13.04 -7.29
N LYS A 27 -2.89 -13.32 -7.75
CA LYS A 27 -2.34 -14.69 -7.71
C LYS A 27 -2.19 -15.22 -6.30
N MET A 28 -1.98 -14.32 -5.34
CA MET A 28 -1.88 -14.70 -3.94
C MET A 28 -3.23 -14.86 -3.26
N GLY A 29 -4.31 -14.55 -3.98
CA GLY A 29 -5.66 -14.66 -3.44
C GLY A 29 -6.23 -13.39 -2.85
N TYR A 30 -5.55 -12.26 -3.02
CA TYR A 30 -6.04 -10.96 -2.55
C TYR A 30 -6.86 -10.26 -3.62
N THR A 31 -7.77 -9.38 -3.21
CA THR A 31 -8.38 -8.43 -4.13
C THR A 31 -7.56 -7.14 -4.08
N SER A 32 -7.48 -6.45 -5.20
CA SER A 32 -6.68 -5.25 -5.29
C SER A 32 -7.37 -4.15 -6.09
N MET A 33 -7.03 -2.91 -5.75
CA MET A 33 -7.46 -1.73 -6.48
C MET A 33 -6.23 -0.85 -6.67
N ALA A 34 -6.01 -0.37 -7.87
CA ALA A 34 -4.86 0.45 -8.19
C ALA A 34 -5.24 1.91 -8.36
N THR A 35 -4.39 2.80 -7.89
CA THR A 35 -4.58 4.25 -7.99
C THR A 35 -3.26 4.90 -8.41
N PRO A 36 -3.32 6.02 -9.16
CA PRO A 36 -2.10 6.63 -9.70
C PRO A 36 -1.38 7.61 -8.77
N ASP A 37 -2.04 8.07 -7.72
CA ASP A 37 -1.47 9.06 -6.81
C ASP A 37 -2.08 8.96 -5.42
N GLY A 38 -1.51 9.72 -4.49
CA GLY A 38 -1.95 9.70 -3.10
C GLY A 38 -3.35 10.26 -2.87
N GLU A 39 -3.73 11.27 -3.64
CA GLU A 39 -5.08 11.86 -3.48
C GLU A 39 -6.15 10.84 -3.80
N THR A 40 -5.99 10.14 -4.93
CA THR A 40 -6.93 9.10 -5.34
C THR A 40 -6.94 7.95 -4.34
N ALA A 41 -5.75 7.57 -3.84
CA ALA A 41 -5.64 6.49 -2.86
C ALA A 41 -6.35 6.83 -1.56
N VAL A 42 -6.15 8.05 -1.05
CA VAL A 42 -6.82 8.51 0.17
C VAL A 42 -8.33 8.50 0.00
N GLU A 43 -8.82 8.98 -1.13
CA GLU A 43 -10.25 9.03 -1.42
C GLU A 43 -10.84 7.62 -1.52
N GLU A 44 -10.15 6.70 -2.21
CA GLU A 44 -10.60 5.32 -2.31
C GLU A 44 -10.63 4.64 -0.94
N TYR A 45 -9.62 4.88 -0.12
CA TYR A 45 -9.57 4.32 1.22
C TYR A 45 -10.74 4.82 2.06
N ARG A 46 -10.99 6.12 2.02
CA ARG A 46 -12.08 6.73 2.77
C ARG A 46 -13.44 6.16 2.34
N LYS A 47 -13.67 6.07 1.04
CA LYS A 47 -14.93 5.52 0.51
C LYS A 47 -15.17 4.08 0.97
N ALA A 48 -14.13 3.27 0.92
CA ALA A 48 -14.24 1.88 1.34
C ALA A 48 -14.53 1.75 2.83
N LEU A 49 -13.88 2.58 3.63
CA LEU A 49 -14.10 2.59 5.07
C LEU A 49 -15.54 2.99 5.41
N VAL A 50 -16.04 4.05 4.78
CA VAL A 50 -17.42 4.53 4.98
C VAL A 50 -18.43 3.47 4.53
N ALA A 51 -18.13 2.75 3.46
CA ALA A 51 -19.00 1.70 2.94
C ALA A 51 -18.99 0.42 3.79
N GLY A 52 -18.15 0.35 4.80
CA GLY A 52 -18.06 -0.85 5.65
C GLY A 52 -17.23 -1.97 5.06
N SER A 53 -16.44 -1.67 4.04
CA SER A 53 -15.58 -2.65 3.37
C SER A 53 -14.16 -2.09 3.24
N PRO A 54 -13.46 -1.89 4.37
CA PRO A 54 -12.15 -1.23 4.36
C PRO A 54 -11.06 -2.07 3.70
N TYR A 55 -10.02 -1.39 3.24
CA TYR A 55 -8.83 -2.06 2.77
C TYR A 55 -8.02 -2.57 3.95
N ASP A 56 -7.43 -3.74 3.79
CA ASP A 56 -6.61 -4.35 4.84
C ASP A 56 -5.20 -3.79 4.85
N ALA A 57 -4.71 -3.34 3.70
CA ALA A 57 -3.40 -2.71 3.60
C ALA A 57 -3.36 -1.76 2.40
N VAL A 58 -2.45 -0.79 2.46
CA VAL A 58 -2.20 0.14 1.35
C VAL A 58 -0.72 0.05 1.01
N ILE A 59 -0.41 -0.17 -0.26
CA ILE A 59 0.97 -0.18 -0.75
C ILE A 59 1.16 1.11 -1.55
N MET A 60 2.07 1.98 -1.10
CA MET A 60 2.24 3.31 -1.66
C MET A 60 3.66 3.57 -2.12
N ASP A 61 3.79 4.13 -3.33
CA ASP A 61 5.07 4.57 -3.85
C ASP A 61 5.55 5.80 -3.09
N MET A 62 6.80 5.76 -2.65
CA MET A 62 7.44 6.87 -1.93
C MET A 62 7.49 8.12 -2.78
N THR A 63 7.82 7.96 -4.06
CA THR A 63 8.05 9.06 -4.98
C THR A 63 7.02 9.10 -6.09
N VAL A 64 6.20 10.13 -6.07
CA VAL A 64 5.25 10.40 -7.15
C VAL A 64 5.59 11.78 -7.70
N PRO A 65 6.08 11.89 -8.95
CA PRO A 65 6.54 13.16 -9.51
C PRO A 65 5.47 14.24 -9.59
N CYS A 66 4.23 13.84 -9.85
CA CYS A 66 3.11 14.75 -9.95
C CYS A 66 2.02 14.30 -8.99
N GLY A 67 1.60 15.20 -8.12
CA GLY A 67 0.55 14.90 -7.17
C GLY A 67 1.08 14.47 -5.81
N MET A 68 0.18 13.93 -5.01
CA MET A 68 0.49 13.56 -3.63
C MET A 68 1.23 12.23 -3.57
N GLY A 69 2.39 12.24 -2.91
CA GLY A 69 3.16 11.02 -2.64
C GLY A 69 2.80 10.38 -1.31
N ALA A 70 3.53 9.32 -0.96
CA ALA A 70 3.26 8.52 0.24
C ALA A 70 3.36 9.33 1.54
N THR A 71 4.33 10.23 1.63
CA THR A 71 4.55 11.01 2.85
C THR A 71 3.34 11.88 3.24
N GLU A 72 2.70 12.51 2.25
CA GLU A 72 1.49 13.27 2.51
C GLU A 72 0.28 12.36 2.68
N ALA A 73 0.19 11.33 1.86
CA ALA A 73 -0.92 10.39 1.89
C ALA A 73 -1.04 9.70 3.25
N ILE A 74 0.09 9.28 3.84
CA ILE A 74 0.05 8.59 5.13
C ILE A 74 -0.53 9.47 6.23
N LYS A 75 -0.25 10.75 6.20
CA LYS A 75 -0.80 11.69 7.19
C LYS A 75 -2.31 11.73 7.10
N LYS A 76 -2.83 11.82 5.88
CA LYS A 76 -4.28 11.85 5.66
C LYS A 76 -4.95 10.53 5.99
N LEU A 77 -4.30 9.42 5.66
CA LEU A 77 -4.83 8.09 5.98
C LEU A 77 -4.91 7.88 7.50
N LYS A 78 -3.91 8.33 8.24
CA LYS A 78 -3.90 8.23 9.70
C LYS A 78 -5.01 9.06 10.34
N GLU A 79 -5.37 10.19 9.74
CA GLU A 79 -6.49 10.99 10.21
C GLU A 79 -7.82 10.27 10.02
N ILE A 80 -7.94 9.54 8.90
CA ILE A 80 -9.15 8.78 8.57
C ILE A 80 -9.23 7.50 9.39
N ASP A 81 -8.10 6.81 9.52
CA ASP A 81 -8.02 5.52 10.19
C ASP A 81 -6.65 5.39 10.88
N PRO A 82 -6.59 5.62 12.20
CA PRO A 82 -5.32 5.50 12.94
C PRO A 82 -4.67 4.11 12.86
N ASN A 83 -5.45 3.10 12.54
CA ASN A 83 -4.98 1.71 12.45
C ASN A 83 -4.61 1.27 11.04
N VAL A 84 -4.51 2.22 10.11
CA VAL A 84 -4.19 1.88 8.72
C VAL A 84 -2.86 1.13 8.62
N CYS A 85 -2.87 0.04 7.86
CA CYS A 85 -1.65 -0.71 7.58
C CYS A 85 -1.09 -0.22 6.26
N ALA A 86 -0.01 0.54 6.32
CA ALA A 86 0.56 1.17 5.13
C ALA A 86 1.98 0.66 4.87
N ILE A 87 2.21 0.24 3.64
CA ILE A 87 3.50 -0.25 3.18
C ILE A 87 4.00 0.75 2.14
N VAL A 88 5.24 1.23 2.30
CA VAL A 88 5.84 2.15 1.34
C VAL A 88 6.82 1.40 0.44
N THR A 89 6.78 1.70 -0.87
CA THR A 89 7.75 1.16 -1.80
C THR A 89 8.77 2.25 -2.14
N SER A 90 10.03 1.87 -2.26
CA SER A 90 11.10 2.81 -2.55
C SER A 90 11.96 2.33 -3.70
N GLY A 91 12.52 3.29 -4.46
CA GLY A 91 13.46 2.98 -5.53
C GLY A 91 14.76 2.41 -4.98
N PHE A 92 15.45 1.69 -5.85
CA PHE A 92 16.67 0.96 -5.45
C PHE A 92 17.82 1.89 -5.04
N ALA A 93 17.82 3.13 -5.49
CA ALA A 93 18.88 4.09 -5.20
C ALA A 93 18.69 4.80 -3.86
N SER A 94 17.56 4.59 -3.21
CA SER A 94 17.23 5.31 -1.97
C SER A 94 17.74 4.58 -0.75
N GLU A 95 18.41 5.29 0.13
CA GLU A 95 18.66 4.78 1.46
C GLU A 95 17.35 4.90 2.23
N VAL A 96 16.89 3.77 2.74
CA VAL A 96 15.63 3.73 3.47
C VAL A 96 15.92 3.81 4.96
N ASN A 97 15.41 4.86 5.60
CA ASN A 97 15.48 4.98 7.05
C ASN A 97 14.21 4.40 7.64
N HIS A 98 14.28 3.16 8.09
CA HIS A 98 13.13 2.44 8.63
C HIS A 98 12.53 3.13 9.85
N GLU A 99 13.37 3.70 10.72
CA GLU A 99 12.88 4.41 11.90
C GLU A 99 12.04 5.63 11.53
N GLU A 100 12.53 6.40 10.57
CA GLU A 100 11.83 7.59 10.11
C GLU A 100 10.50 7.24 9.48
N LEU A 101 10.47 6.20 8.64
CA LEU A 101 9.25 5.74 8.01
C LEU A 101 8.25 5.22 9.03
N HIS A 102 8.73 4.49 10.03
CA HIS A 102 7.86 4.01 11.11
C HIS A 102 7.25 5.17 11.89
N LYS A 103 8.04 6.20 12.17
CA LYS A 103 7.55 7.41 12.84
C LYS A 103 6.47 8.12 12.02
N GLN A 104 6.60 8.10 10.70
CA GLN A 104 5.59 8.69 9.82
C GLN A 104 4.30 7.88 9.80
N GLY A 105 4.35 6.63 10.25
CA GLY A 105 3.17 5.77 10.34
C GLY A 105 3.15 4.59 9.39
N PHE A 106 4.24 4.34 8.67
CA PHE A 106 4.33 3.18 7.79
C PHE A 106 4.60 1.91 8.58
N SER A 107 3.90 0.85 8.21
CA SER A 107 4.02 -0.45 8.87
C SER A 107 5.10 -1.33 8.25
N GLY A 108 5.44 -1.10 6.99
CA GLY A 108 6.45 -1.88 6.30
C GLY A 108 7.04 -1.16 5.11
N VAL A 109 8.14 -1.69 4.61
CA VAL A 109 8.87 -1.13 3.47
C VAL A 109 9.15 -2.24 2.46
N LEU A 110 8.98 -1.92 1.18
CA LEU A 110 9.21 -2.84 0.09
C LEU A 110 10.10 -2.15 -0.95
N LYS A 111 11.28 -2.69 -1.20
CA LYS A 111 12.21 -2.09 -2.17
C LYS A 111 11.87 -2.51 -3.60
N LYS A 112 11.91 -1.57 -4.51
CA LYS A 112 11.77 -1.86 -5.95
C LYS A 112 13.11 -2.24 -6.55
N PRO A 113 13.18 -3.15 -7.51
CA PRO A 113 12.10 -4.01 -7.96
C PRO A 113 11.84 -5.12 -6.94
N TYR A 114 10.59 -5.45 -6.72
CA TYR A 114 10.26 -6.53 -5.79
C TYR A 114 9.67 -7.72 -6.54
N LEU A 115 9.95 -8.90 -6.00
CA LEU A 115 9.41 -10.16 -6.49
C LEU A 115 8.17 -10.52 -5.69
N SER A 116 7.43 -11.51 -6.18
CA SER A 116 6.24 -11.97 -5.49
C SER A 116 6.54 -12.44 -4.06
N GLU A 117 7.71 -13.04 -3.85
CA GLU A 117 8.15 -13.48 -2.52
C GLU A 117 8.28 -12.32 -1.55
N ASN A 118 8.89 -11.22 -1.99
CA ASN A 118 9.07 -10.04 -1.16
C ASN A 118 7.72 -9.46 -0.74
N LEU A 119 6.81 -9.34 -1.70
CA LEU A 119 5.48 -8.83 -1.47
C LEU A 119 4.71 -9.73 -0.50
N ARG A 120 4.78 -11.04 -0.72
CA ARG A 120 4.13 -12.03 0.14
C ARG A 120 4.64 -11.96 1.57
N ASP A 121 5.97 -11.89 1.73
CA ASP A 121 6.59 -11.87 3.05
C ASP A 121 6.17 -10.64 3.86
N VAL A 122 6.15 -9.47 3.23
CA VAL A 122 5.73 -8.23 3.88
C VAL A 122 4.26 -8.34 4.30
N LEU A 123 3.40 -8.80 3.40
CA LEU A 123 1.97 -8.93 3.70
C LEU A 123 1.72 -9.95 4.79
N ASN A 124 2.40 -11.10 4.75
CA ASN A 124 2.24 -12.13 5.78
C ASN A 124 2.69 -11.63 7.15
N SER A 125 3.72 -10.80 7.21
CA SER A 125 4.20 -10.27 8.48
C SER A 125 3.27 -9.24 9.09
N LEU A 126 2.48 -8.56 8.27
CA LEU A 126 1.62 -7.48 8.71
C LEU A 126 0.15 -7.87 8.80
N LEU A 127 -0.28 -8.82 7.98
CA LEU A 127 -1.68 -9.26 7.95
C LEU A 127 -1.80 -10.67 8.52
N LEU A 128 -2.41 -10.77 9.68
CA LEU A 128 -2.63 -12.05 10.35
C LEU A 128 -4.04 -12.54 10.05
N PHE A 129 -4.11 -13.57 9.24
CA PHE A 129 -5.39 -14.19 8.88
C PHE A 129 -5.47 -15.63 9.32
#